data_58bc48f47807fa861de1139929495be0
#
_entry.id   58bc48f47807fa861de1139929495be0
#
_cell.length_a   1.000
_cell.length_b   1.000
_cell.length_c   1.000
_cell.angle_alpha   90.00
_cell.angle_beta   90.00
_cell.angle_gamma   90.00
#
_symmetry.space_group_name_H-M   'P 1'
#
loop_
_entity.id
_entity.type
_entity.pdbx_description
1 polymer ?
#
loop_
_entity_poly.entity_id
_entity_poly.type
_entity_poly.pdbx_seq_one_letter_code
_entity_poly.pdbx_strand_id
1 'polypeptide(L)'
;FGVSRSHGTSGPDGQKKNSPTQRIGPGWIDGRLIIGATGDGKKLDGSYQLDEVGRTLDKKALRFLEHATSETQSFHQPFFLYFASPSNHIPYTPSDALGEDPVVGASTFKSGTSTNSQRLDFVYQNDVHVARLLDFLDRTPDPRRPGHMLRDNTLFIFSSDNGAERSSKVCTGPLRSHKGSVYEGGHRVPFLVCWPHGGVGDGQVETPGRECARLCALNDMF
;
A
#
# COMPACT_ATOMS: atom_id res chain seq x y z
N PHE A 1 -2.22 4.47 12.47
CA PHE A 1 -1.95 5.66 11.64
C PHE A 1 -2.61 5.53 10.27
N GLY A 2 -3.11 6.61 9.74
CA GLY A 2 -3.77 6.61 8.44
C GLY A 2 -4.23 8.01 8.02
N VAL A 3 -5.00 8.08 6.94
CA VAL A 3 -5.62 9.31 6.47
C VAL A 3 -7.08 9.37 6.91
N SER A 4 -7.58 10.56 7.19
CA SER A 4 -8.96 10.76 7.67
C SER A 4 -10.01 10.48 6.60
N ARG A 5 -9.59 10.35 5.35
CA ARG A 5 -10.43 10.07 4.17
C ARG A 5 -9.67 9.24 3.15
N SER A 6 -10.35 8.76 2.10
CA SER A 6 -9.67 8.17 0.95
C SER A 6 -8.74 9.19 0.28
N HIS A 7 -7.69 8.71 -0.37
CA HIS A 7 -6.64 9.54 -0.95
C HIS A 7 -7.18 10.70 -1.79
N GLY A 8 -8.07 10.44 -2.75
CA GLY A 8 -8.64 11.46 -3.63
C GLY A 8 -9.60 12.46 -2.96
N THR A 9 -9.98 12.24 -1.72
CA THR A 9 -10.88 13.13 -0.96
C THR A 9 -10.22 13.75 0.26
N SER A 10 -8.96 13.42 0.53
CA SER A 10 -8.21 13.88 1.70
C SER A 10 -7.31 15.08 1.40
N GLY A 11 -7.28 15.59 0.17
CA GLY A 11 -6.52 16.78 -0.21
C GLY A 11 -7.30 18.08 -0.09
N PRO A 12 -6.61 19.22 -0.20
CA PRO A 12 -7.25 20.54 -0.15
C PRO A 12 -8.34 20.73 -1.21
N ASP A 13 -8.20 20.08 -2.36
CA ASP A 13 -9.18 20.12 -3.46
C ASP A 13 -10.29 19.08 -3.30
N GLY A 14 -10.13 18.11 -2.41
CA GLY A 14 -11.09 17.04 -2.13
C GLY A 14 -12.30 17.48 -1.30
N GLN A 15 -12.41 18.76 -0.96
CA GLN A 15 -13.59 19.30 -0.28
C GLN A 15 -14.76 19.37 -1.26
N LYS A 16 -15.57 18.32 -1.32
CA LYS A 16 -16.89 18.45 -1.92
C LYS A 16 -17.67 19.49 -1.12
N LYS A 17 -17.86 20.66 -1.69
CA LYS A 17 -18.77 21.68 -1.16
C LYS A 17 -20.11 20.99 -0.86
N ASN A 18 -20.58 21.10 0.39
CA ASN A 18 -21.93 20.74 0.81
C ASN A 18 -22.22 19.25 1.16
N SER A 19 -21.26 18.45 1.62
CA SER A 19 -21.61 17.18 2.26
C SER A 19 -21.83 17.38 3.77
N PRO A 20 -23.01 17.08 4.33
CA PRO A 20 -23.29 17.22 5.76
C PRO A 20 -22.47 16.25 6.63
N THR A 21 -21.80 15.26 6.04
CA THR A 21 -20.90 14.30 6.70
C THR A 21 -19.46 14.79 6.83
N GLN A 22 -19.12 15.96 6.30
CA GLN A 22 -17.78 16.52 6.35
C GLN A 22 -17.48 17.25 7.66
N ARG A 23 -17.61 16.57 8.78
CA ARG A 23 -17.24 17.14 10.08
C ARG A 23 -15.73 17.12 10.37
N ILE A 24 -14.99 16.30 9.61
CA ILE A 24 -13.53 16.13 9.77
C ILE A 24 -12.88 16.52 8.45
N GLY A 25 -12.01 17.52 8.49
CA GLY A 25 -11.18 17.94 7.35
C GLY A 25 -10.18 16.86 6.94
N PRO A 26 -9.53 17.03 5.78
CA PRO A 26 -8.44 16.15 5.39
C PRO A 26 -7.28 16.29 6.38
N GLY A 27 -6.63 15.17 6.71
CA GLY A 27 -5.54 15.13 7.67
C GLY A 27 -5.09 13.70 7.96
N TRP A 28 -4.10 13.59 8.82
CA TRP A 28 -3.61 12.33 9.34
C TRP A 28 -4.38 11.90 10.58
N ILE A 29 -4.54 10.61 10.76
CA ILE A 29 -5.02 10.01 12.01
C ILE A 29 -3.85 9.23 12.62
N ASP A 30 -3.47 9.59 13.85
CA ASP A 30 -2.49 8.84 14.64
C ASP A 30 -3.14 8.46 15.99
N GLY A 31 -3.50 7.21 16.12
CA GLY A 31 -4.31 6.75 17.25
C GLY A 31 -5.68 7.45 17.29
N ARG A 32 -5.87 8.35 18.25
CA ARG A 32 -7.10 9.15 18.41
C ARG A 32 -6.93 10.61 17.99
N LEU A 33 -5.75 10.97 17.51
CA LEU A 33 -5.42 12.35 17.14
C LEU A 33 -5.58 12.56 15.63
N ILE A 34 -6.12 13.69 15.26
CA ILE A 34 -6.12 14.21 13.89
C ILE A 34 -5.01 15.24 13.78
N ILE A 35 -4.09 15.01 12.85
CA ILE A 35 -2.93 15.87 12.61
C ILE A 35 -3.08 16.48 11.21
N GLY A 36 -2.68 17.74 11.06
CA GLY A 36 -2.77 18.43 9.78
C GLY A 36 -4.12 19.08 9.51
N ALA A 37 -5.06 19.02 10.46
CA ALA A 37 -6.30 19.77 10.42
C ALA A 37 -6.33 20.84 11.53
N THR A 38 -6.99 21.96 11.28
CA THR A 38 -7.26 22.96 12.34
C THR A 38 -8.17 22.38 13.42
N GLY A 39 -8.18 22.96 14.61
CA GLY A 39 -8.98 22.50 15.76
C GLY A 39 -10.47 22.38 15.49
N ASP A 40 -11.01 23.08 14.49
CA ASP A 40 -12.38 22.94 14.01
C ASP A 40 -12.54 21.83 12.92
N GLY A 41 -11.43 21.20 12.53
CA GLY A 41 -11.38 20.16 11.50
C GLY A 41 -11.71 20.63 10.07
N LYS A 42 -11.81 21.92 9.84
CA LYS A 42 -12.29 22.48 8.57
C LYS A 42 -11.20 22.95 7.62
N LYS A 43 -10.02 23.25 8.14
CA LYS A 43 -8.90 23.73 7.35
C LYS A 43 -7.67 22.87 7.58
N LEU A 44 -6.80 22.80 6.59
CA LEU A 44 -5.47 22.21 6.70
C LEU A 44 -4.51 23.25 7.27
N ASP A 45 -3.60 22.81 8.10
CA ASP A 45 -2.46 23.61 8.57
C ASP A 45 -1.26 23.57 7.61
N GLY A 46 -1.43 22.93 6.44
CA GLY A 46 -0.38 22.76 5.42
C GLY A 46 0.54 21.55 5.65
N SER A 47 0.37 20.81 6.75
CA SER A 47 1.19 19.60 7.01
C SER A 47 0.73 18.36 6.26
N TYR A 48 -0.48 18.36 5.70
CA TYR A 48 -1.00 17.30 4.88
C TYR A 48 -0.89 17.65 3.39
N GLN A 49 -0.05 16.91 2.67
CA GLN A 49 0.15 17.07 1.23
C GLN A 49 -0.03 15.70 0.56
N LEU A 50 -0.70 15.67 -0.60
CA LEU A 50 -1.06 14.43 -1.27
C LEU A 50 0.16 13.65 -1.79
N ASP A 51 1.16 14.34 -2.28
CA ASP A 51 2.44 13.78 -2.74
C ASP A 51 3.32 13.26 -1.60
N GLU A 52 3.06 13.68 -0.35
CA GLU A 52 3.74 13.16 0.84
C GLU A 52 3.04 11.95 1.46
N VAL A 53 1.85 11.58 1.01
CA VAL A 53 1.08 10.48 1.61
C VAL A 53 1.84 9.16 1.51
N GLY A 54 2.32 8.80 0.33
CA GLY A 54 3.08 7.57 0.10
C GLY A 54 4.32 7.50 0.99
N ARG A 55 5.13 8.55 0.96
CA ARG A 55 6.35 8.67 1.77
C ARG A 55 6.08 8.57 3.28
N THR A 56 5.02 9.20 3.74
CA THR A 56 4.66 9.18 5.17
C THR A 56 4.20 7.80 5.62
N LEU A 57 3.38 7.12 4.83
CA LEU A 57 2.93 5.76 5.13
C LEU A 57 4.09 4.76 5.12
N ASP A 58 5.00 4.87 4.14
CA ASP A 58 6.22 4.06 4.06
C ASP A 58 7.05 4.20 5.35
N LYS A 59 7.38 5.42 5.74
CA LYS A 59 8.14 5.70 6.97
C LYS A 59 7.45 5.16 8.21
N LYS A 60 6.12 5.29 8.31
CA LYS A 60 5.36 4.78 9.46
C LYS A 60 5.32 3.26 9.50
N ALA A 61 5.19 2.60 8.36
CA ALA A 61 5.21 1.14 8.28
C ALA A 61 6.57 0.56 8.70
N LEU A 62 7.67 1.10 8.16
CA LEU A 62 9.01 0.67 8.52
C LEU A 62 9.31 0.91 10.01
N ARG A 63 8.98 2.09 10.56
CA ARG A 63 9.12 2.36 11.98
C ARG A 63 8.29 1.43 12.87
N PHE A 64 7.09 1.07 12.42
CA PHE A 64 6.28 0.08 13.13
C PHE A 64 6.99 -1.28 13.16
N LEU A 65 7.52 -1.73 12.04
CA LEU A 65 8.27 -2.99 11.97
C LEU A 65 9.53 -2.95 12.83
N GLU A 66 10.32 -1.88 12.76
CA GLU A 66 11.49 -1.68 13.61
C GLU A 66 11.14 -1.78 15.10
N HIS A 67 10.06 -1.11 15.51
CA HIS A 67 9.60 -1.16 16.89
C HIS A 67 9.08 -2.54 17.29
N ALA A 68 8.25 -3.17 16.45
CA ALA A 68 7.64 -4.47 16.74
C ALA A 68 8.67 -5.62 16.81
N THR A 69 9.83 -5.43 16.18
CA THR A 69 10.89 -6.45 16.10
C THR A 69 12.13 -6.11 16.94
N SER A 70 12.09 -4.97 17.66
CA SER A 70 13.21 -4.56 18.50
C SER A 70 13.41 -5.48 19.70
N GLU A 71 14.66 -5.68 20.11
CA GLU A 71 15.04 -6.48 21.29
C GLU A 71 14.45 -5.95 22.60
N THR A 72 14.08 -4.66 22.64
CA THR A 72 13.45 -4.03 23.80
C THR A 72 12.02 -4.47 24.04
N GLN A 73 11.37 -5.07 23.04
CA GLN A 73 10.05 -5.67 23.20
C GLN A 73 10.18 -6.99 23.97
N SER A 74 9.87 -6.94 25.24
CA SER A 74 10.09 -8.02 26.21
C SER A 74 9.39 -9.36 25.92
N PHE A 75 8.61 -9.45 24.84
CA PHE A 75 7.77 -10.62 24.60
C PHE A 75 7.85 -11.22 23.21
N HIS A 76 8.68 -10.71 22.33
CA HIS A 76 8.80 -11.24 20.96
C HIS A 76 7.45 -11.58 20.33
N GLN A 77 6.48 -10.67 20.48
CA GLN A 77 5.13 -10.89 19.99
C GLN A 77 5.07 -10.86 18.46
N PRO A 78 4.21 -11.67 17.84
CA PRO A 78 3.96 -11.53 16.42
C PRO A 78 3.36 -10.16 16.12
N PHE A 79 3.68 -9.60 14.96
CA PHE A 79 3.08 -8.36 14.49
C PHE A 79 2.03 -8.62 13.41
N PHE A 80 1.12 -7.70 13.26
CA PHE A 80 0.19 -7.60 12.15
C PHE A 80 0.27 -6.20 11.56
N LEU A 81 0.63 -6.10 10.27
CA LEU A 81 0.67 -4.85 9.53
C LEU A 81 -0.33 -4.88 8.38
N TYR A 82 -1.34 -4.02 8.44
CA TYR A 82 -2.21 -3.74 7.30
C TYR A 82 -1.75 -2.44 6.63
N PHE A 83 -1.14 -2.57 5.45
CA PHE A 83 -0.63 -1.44 4.68
C PHE A 83 -1.58 -1.11 3.54
N ALA A 84 -2.44 -0.12 3.74
CA ALA A 84 -3.35 0.38 2.71
C ALA A 84 -2.66 1.45 1.86
N SER A 85 -1.99 1.01 0.79
CA SER A 85 -1.33 1.93 -0.14
C SER A 85 -2.35 2.81 -0.86
N PRO A 86 -2.12 4.13 -0.96
CA PRO A 86 -2.94 5.02 -1.77
C PRO A 86 -2.62 4.91 -3.26
N SER A 87 -1.54 4.21 -3.59
CA SER A 87 -0.99 4.17 -4.95
C SER A 87 -1.99 3.64 -5.95
N ASN A 88 -2.06 4.37 -7.07
CA ASN A 88 -2.95 4.28 -8.20
C ASN A 88 -4.37 4.84 -7.99
N HIS A 89 -4.72 5.42 -6.84
CA HIS A 89 -5.98 6.16 -6.70
C HIS A 89 -5.84 7.61 -7.21
N ILE A 90 -6.88 8.15 -7.86
CA ILE A 90 -6.94 9.55 -8.31
C ILE A 90 -7.03 10.49 -7.08
N PRO A 91 -6.34 11.65 -7.09
CA PRO A 91 -5.38 12.14 -8.08
C PRO A 91 -4.06 11.38 -8.02
N TYR A 92 -3.39 11.26 -9.17
CA TYR A 92 -2.08 10.59 -9.24
C TYR A 92 -1.01 11.52 -8.69
N THR A 93 -0.63 11.32 -7.47
CA THR A 93 0.34 12.15 -6.74
C THR A 93 1.44 11.27 -6.14
N PRO A 94 2.30 10.68 -6.99
CA PRO A 94 3.46 9.94 -6.50
C PRO A 94 4.37 10.86 -5.69
N SER A 95 4.96 10.34 -4.62
CA SER A 95 6.04 11.03 -3.90
C SER A 95 7.29 11.08 -4.77
N ASP A 96 8.15 12.10 -4.63
CA ASP A 96 9.39 12.20 -5.39
C ASP A 96 10.26 10.96 -5.20
N ALA A 97 10.37 10.48 -3.98
CA ALA A 97 11.13 9.28 -3.61
C ALA A 97 10.59 8.65 -2.32
N LEU A 98 10.88 7.36 -2.11
CA LEU A 98 10.66 6.62 -0.86
C LEU A 98 12.03 6.25 -0.28
N GLY A 99 12.43 6.95 0.79
CA GLY A 99 13.82 6.88 1.24
C GLY A 99 14.77 7.39 0.15
N GLU A 100 15.69 6.55 -0.29
CA GLU A 100 16.65 6.86 -1.37
C GLU A 100 16.14 6.41 -2.76
N ASP A 101 15.02 5.68 -2.81
CA ASP A 101 14.47 5.14 -4.04
C ASP A 101 13.65 6.20 -4.79
N PRO A 102 14.07 6.68 -5.97
CA PRO A 102 13.31 7.65 -6.74
C PRO A 102 12.02 7.03 -7.26
N VAL A 103 10.94 7.82 -7.32
CA VAL A 103 9.63 7.38 -7.81
C VAL A 103 9.17 8.20 -9.01
N VAL A 104 9.08 9.52 -8.86
CA VAL A 104 8.67 10.40 -9.97
C VAL A 104 9.66 10.27 -11.12
N GLY A 105 9.16 9.97 -12.31
CA GLY A 105 9.95 9.77 -13.53
C GLY A 105 10.71 8.44 -13.59
N ALA A 106 10.59 7.58 -12.57
CA ALA A 106 11.34 6.31 -12.53
C ALA A 106 10.62 5.14 -13.20
N SER A 107 9.31 5.25 -13.44
CA SER A 107 8.58 4.17 -14.11
C SER A 107 9.02 4.00 -15.58
N THR A 108 9.25 2.75 -15.98
CA THR A 108 9.70 2.41 -17.33
C THR A 108 8.83 1.34 -17.97
N PHE A 109 8.76 1.36 -19.30
CA PHE A 109 8.27 0.23 -20.07
C PHE A 109 9.27 -0.93 -20.02
N LYS A 110 8.85 -2.11 -20.44
CA LYS A 110 9.72 -3.29 -20.55
C LYS A 110 10.96 -3.06 -21.44
N SER A 111 10.89 -2.08 -22.33
CA SER A 111 12.02 -1.64 -23.17
C SER A 111 13.08 -0.83 -22.39
N GLY A 112 12.82 -0.45 -21.14
CA GLY A 112 13.66 0.48 -20.37
C GLY A 112 13.39 1.96 -20.65
N THR A 113 12.47 2.28 -21.57
CA THR A 113 12.12 3.68 -21.88
C THR A 113 11.17 4.23 -20.79
N SER A 114 11.40 5.47 -20.36
CA SER A 114 10.51 6.14 -19.39
C SER A 114 9.06 6.18 -19.87
N THR A 115 8.13 5.96 -18.97
CA THR A 115 6.70 6.05 -19.27
C THR A 115 6.21 7.48 -19.39
N ASN A 116 6.92 8.45 -18.80
CA ASN A 116 6.51 9.86 -18.67
C ASN A 116 5.07 10.01 -18.13
N SER A 117 4.69 9.17 -17.19
CA SER A 117 3.32 9.09 -16.69
C SER A 117 3.26 9.09 -15.17
N GLN A 118 2.73 10.17 -14.58
CA GLN A 118 2.50 10.25 -13.12
C GLN A 118 1.66 9.06 -12.59
N ARG A 119 0.72 8.56 -13.38
CA ARG A 119 -0.05 7.39 -13.00
C ARG A 119 0.82 6.15 -12.88
N LEU A 120 1.71 5.91 -13.85
CA LEU A 120 2.59 4.74 -13.84
C LEU A 120 3.70 4.90 -12.81
N ASP A 121 4.18 6.12 -12.56
CA ASP A 121 5.04 6.41 -11.41
C ASP A 121 4.33 6.09 -10.09
N PHE A 122 3.03 6.38 -9.99
CA PHE A 122 2.26 6.07 -8.80
C PHE A 122 2.02 4.56 -8.63
N VAL A 123 1.88 3.80 -9.72
CA VAL A 123 1.90 2.33 -9.68
C VAL A 123 3.28 1.81 -9.25
N TYR A 124 4.33 2.38 -9.82
CA TYR A 124 5.72 2.05 -9.47
C TYR A 124 6.03 2.34 -8.00
N GLN A 125 5.49 3.44 -7.44
CA GLN A 125 5.58 3.71 -6.01
C GLN A 125 5.08 2.54 -5.16
N ASN A 126 4.01 1.87 -5.60
CA ASN A 126 3.49 0.71 -4.87
C ASN A 126 4.48 -0.47 -4.91
N ASP A 127 5.14 -0.66 -6.03
CA ASP A 127 6.19 -1.66 -6.18
C ASP A 127 7.38 -1.37 -5.26
N VAL A 128 7.80 -0.10 -5.18
CA VAL A 128 8.85 0.34 -4.25
C VAL A 128 8.45 0.12 -2.79
N HIS A 129 7.19 0.41 -2.40
CA HIS A 129 6.71 0.10 -1.05
C HIS A 129 6.87 -1.38 -0.71
N VAL A 130 6.42 -2.26 -1.62
CA VAL A 130 6.54 -3.71 -1.44
C VAL A 130 8.00 -4.13 -1.31
N ALA A 131 8.86 -3.63 -2.20
CA ALA A 131 10.29 -3.94 -2.18
C ALA A 131 10.93 -3.54 -0.86
N ARG A 132 10.66 -2.35 -0.34
CA ARG A 132 11.20 -1.85 0.94
C ARG A 132 10.73 -2.64 2.15
N LEU A 133 9.46 -3.04 2.17
CA LEU A 133 8.92 -3.90 3.25
C LEU A 133 9.56 -5.29 3.21
N LEU A 134 9.68 -5.88 2.02
CA LEU A 134 10.32 -7.18 1.85
C LEU A 134 11.80 -7.14 2.22
N ASP A 135 12.53 -6.12 1.78
CA ASP A 135 13.93 -5.91 2.09
C ASP A 135 14.17 -5.74 3.61
N PHE A 136 13.27 -5.05 4.31
CA PHE A 136 13.30 -5.01 5.78
C PHE A 136 13.20 -6.42 6.40
N LEU A 137 12.24 -7.22 5.92
CA LEU A 137 12.01 -8.58 6.41
C LEU A 137 13.18 -9.52 6.08
N ASP A 138 13.80 -9.35 4.91
CA ASP A 138 14.92 -10.16 4.44
C ASP A 138 16.24 -9.88 5.22
N ARG A 139 16.39 -8.66 5.75
CA ARG A 139 17.61 -8.24 6.46
C ARG A 139 17.48 -8.28 7.98
N THR A 140 16.27 -8.42 8.52
CA THR A 140 16.04 -8.38 9.96
C THR A 140 15.99 -9.80 10.52
N PRO A 141 16.89 -10.17 11.46
CA PRO A 141 16.80 -11.45 12.15
C PRO A 141 15.47 -11.63 12.89
N ASP A 142 14.91 -12.84 12.86
CA ASP A 142 13.71 -13.15 13.66
C ASP A 142 14.10 -13.36 15.13
N PRO A 143 13.72 -12.47 16.06
CA PRO A 143 14.08 -12.60 17.46
C PRO A 143 13.47 -13.84 18.14
N ARG A 144 12.45 -14.44 17.54
CA ARG A 144 11.80 -15.66 18.03
C ARG A 144 12.44 -16.94 17.49
N ARG A 145 13.29 -16.83 16.45
CA ARG A 145 13.86 -17.98 15.75
C ARG A 145 15.33 -17.69 15.39
N PRO A 146 16.26 -17.89 16.31
CA PRO A 146 17.68 -17.67 16.05
C PRO A 146 18.16 -18.36 14.77
N GLY A 147 18.90 -17.66 13.93
CA GLY A 147 19.41 -18.16 12.66
C GLY A 147 18.46 -18.01 11.46
N HIS A 148 17.27 -17.45 11.67
CA HIS A 148 16.30 -17.14 10.61
C HIS A 148 16.09 -15.65 10.47
N MET A 149 15.61 -15.21 9.29
CA MET A 149 15.18 -13.86 9.04
C MET A 149 13.65 -13.75 9.24
N LEU A 150 13.16 -12.55 9.50
CA LEU A 150 11.72 -12.30 9.63
C LEU A 150 10.93 -12.78 8.40
N ARG A 151 11.53 -12.66 7.21
CA ARG A 151 10.96 -13.10 5.95
C ARG A 151 10.54 -14.57 5.98
N ASP A 152 11.35 -15.43 6.60
CA ASP A 152 11.09 -16.87 6.63
C ASP A 152 9.76 -17.21 7.27
N ASN A 153 9.35 -16.45 8.29
CA ASN A 153 8.15 -16.72 9.08
C ASN A 153 7.12 -15.57 9.05
N THR A 154 7.13 -14.78 8.00
CA THR A 154 6.12 -13.74 7.75
C THR A 154 5.19 -14.20 6.63
N LEU A 155 3.89 -14.28 6.92
CA LEU A 155 2.85 -14.39 5.90
C LEU A 155 2.68 -13.03 5.24
N PHE A 156 3.12 -12.91 3.99
CA PHE A 156 2.97 -11.71 3.19
C PHE A 156 1.84 -11.88 2.18
N ILE A 157 0.86 -10.98 2.22
CA ILE A 157 -0.28 -10.97 1.31
C ILE A 157 -0.30 -9.66 0.56
N PHE A 158 -0.45 -9.72 -0.76
CA PHE A 158 -0.66 -8.56 -1.61
C PHE A 158 -1.96 -8.71 -2.40
N SER A 159 -2.78 -7.67 -2.37
CA SER A 159 -4.03 -7.62 -3.12
C SER A 159 -4.42 -6.18 -3.43
N SER A 160 -5.52 -6.01 -4.15
CA SER A 160 -6.18 -4.72 -4.37
C SER A 160 -7.59 -4.74 -3.78
N ASP A 161 -8.08 -3.59 -3.36
CA ASP A 161 -9.42 -3.42 -2.78
C ASP A 161 -10.55 -3.55 -3.81
N ASN A 162 -10.25 -3.25 -5.09
CA ASN A 162 -11.19 -3.34 -6.21
C ASN A 162 -10.46 -3.40 -7.55
N GLY A 163 -11.22 -3.65 -8.60
CA GLY A 163 -10.72 -3.64 -9.96
C GLY A 163 -10.32 -2.24 -10.46
N ALA A 164 -9.74 -2.20 -11.66
CA ALA A 164 -9.19 -0.99 -12.25
C ALA A 164 -10.24 0.11 -12.47
N GLU A 165 -9.81 1.35 -12.43
CA GLU A 165 -10.67 2.52 -12.66
C GLU A 165 -11.25 2.57 -14.08
N ARG A 166 -12.42 3.21 -14.22
CA ARG A 166 -13.13 3.37 -15.48
C ARG A 166 -12.30 4.02 -16.59
N SER A 167 -11.43 4.96 -16.24
CA SER A 167 -10.55 5.64 -17.19
C SER A 167 -9.48 4.74 -17.79
N SER A 168 -9.28 3.57 -17.20
CA SER A 168 -8.21 2.63 -17.52
C SER A 168 -8.70 1.48 -18.39
N LYS A 169 -9.05 1.77 -19.63
CA LYS A 169 -9.65 0.81 -20.59
C LYS A 169 -8.86 -0.49 -20.81
N VAL A 170 -7.57 -0.51 -20.50
CA VAL A 170 -6.70 -1.65 -20.73
C VAL A 170 -6.25 -2.37 -19.47
N CYS A 171 -6.51 -1.80 -18.28
CA CYS A 171 -5.97 -2.35 -17.03
C CYS A 171 -6.79 -3.53 -16.46
N THR A 172 -7.96 -3.82 -17.01
CA THR A 172 -8.75 -5.00 -16.66
C THR A 172 -8.46 -6.20 -17.57
N GLY A 173 -7.60 -6.01 -18.58
CA GLY A 173 -7.30 -7.03 -19.56
C GLY A 173 -8.58 -7.53 -20.26
N PRO A 174 -8.81 -8.85 -20.35
CA PRO A 174 -10.00 -9.42 -20.97
C PRO A 174 -11.26 -9.34 -20.08
N LEU A 175 -11.16 -8.84 -18.84
CA LEU A 175 -12.26 -8.85 -17.90
C LEU A 175 -13.29 -7.76 -18.25
N ARG A 176 -14.56 -8.11 -18.16
CA ARG A 176 -15.65 -7.18 -18.44
C ARG A 176 -15.75 -6.10 -17.37
N SER A 177 -15.88 -4.85 -17.81
CA SER A 177 -16.16 -3.68 -16.97
C SER A 177 -14.97 -3.26 -16.07
N HIS A 178 -15.21 -2.55 -14.98
CA HIS A 178 -14.22 -1.83 -14.17
C HIS A 178 -14.75 -1.58 -12.75
N LYS A 179 -13.94 -0.95 -11.88
CA LYS A 179 -14.30 -0.50 -10.52
C LYS A 179 -15.73 0.01 -10.42
N GLY A 180 -16.46 -0.43 -9.40
CA GLY A 180 -17.86 -0.10 -9.15
C GLY A 180 -18.87 -0.95 -9.92
N SER A 181 -18.41 -1.96 -10.66
CA SER A 181 -19.25 -2.90 -11.40
C SER A 181 -19.28 -4.28 -10.70
N VAL A 182 -20.40 -4.97 -10.87
CA VAL A 182 -20.56 -6.38 -10.44
C VAL A 182 -19.91 -7.39 -11.39
N TYR A 183 -19.37 -6.95 -12.52
CA TYR A 183 -18.65 -7.80 -13.45
C TYR A 183 -17.20 -8.01 -13.01
N GLU A 184 -16.55 -9.03 -13.53
CA GLU A 184 -15.20 -9.47 -13.20
C GLU A 184 -14.17 -8.33 -13.14
N GLY A 185 -14.22 -7.39 -14.10
CA GLY A 185 -13.31 -6.24 -14.11
C GLY A 185 -13.48 -5.26 -12.95
N GLY A 186 -14.58 -5.37 -12.19
CA GLY A 186 -14.85 -4.53 -11.02
C GLY A 186 -14.32 -5.09 -9.71
N HIS A 187 -14.15 -6.41 -9.59
CA HIS A 187 -13.84 -7.07 -8.32
C HIS A 187 -12.79 -8.17 -8.41
N ARG A 188 -12.49 -8.70 -9.59
CA ARG A 188 -11.42 -9.69 -9.76
C ARG A 188 -10.07 -8.98 -9.78
N VAL A 189 -9.31 -9.17 -8.72
CA VAL A 189 -8.04 -8.50 -8.46
C VAL A 189 -6.93 -9.53 -8.25
N PRO A 190 -5.66 -9.15 -8.39
CA PRO A 190 -4.54 -9.99 -8.00
C PRO A 190 -4.64 -10.37 -6.52
N PHE A 191 -4.31 -11.60 -6.19
CA PHE A 191 -4.15 -12.09 -4.83
C PHE A 191 -2.89 -12.95 -4.76
N LEU A 192 -1.85 -12.39 -4.15
CA LEU A 192 -0.54 -13.01 -4.04
C LEU A 192 -0.24 -13.31 -2.59
N VAL A 193 0.24 -14.52 -2.31
CA VAL A 193 0.57 -14.95 -0.95
C VAL A 193 1.93 -15.61 -0.95
N CYS A 194 2.75 -15.24 0.03
CA CYS A 194 4.04 -15.86 0.26
C CYS A 194 4.28 -16.06 1.76
N TRP A 195 4.67 -17.26 2.14
CA TRP A 195 5.09 -17.61 3.50
C TRP A 195 6.07 -18.80 3.45
N PRO A 196 7.37 -18.57 3.34
CA PRO A 196 8.35 -19.62 3.13
C PRO A 196 8.28 -20.74 4.16
N HIS A 197 8.26 -20.39 5.45
CA HIS A 197 8.20 -21.39 6.52
C HIS A 197 6.87 -22.17 6.58
N GLY A 198 5.78 -21.56 6.15
CA GLY A 198 4.48 -22.21 6.02
C GLY A 198 4.32 -23.04 4.74
N GLY A 199 5.34 -23.10 3.89
CA GLY A 199 5.29 -23.81 2.61
C GLY A 199 4.34 -23.16 1.59
N VAL A 200 4.03 -21.88 1.74
CA VAL A 200 3.19 -21.12 0.82
C VAL A 200 4.08 -20.26 -0.08
N GLY A 201 4.03 -20.53 -1.38
CA GLY A 201 5.00 -20.00 -2.34
C GLY A 201 6.27 -20.84 -2.35
N ASP A 202 7.01 -20.77 -3.44
CA ASP A 202 8.25 -21.55 -3.61
C ASP A 202 9.48 -20.81 -3.08
N GLY A 203 9.37 -19.51 -2.81
CA GLY A 203 10.47 -18.68 -2.30
C GLY A 203 11.66 -18.55 -3.26
N GLN A 204 11.54 -19.04 -4.49
CA GLN A 204 12.60 -19.04 -5.50
C GLN A 204 12.25 -18.08 -6.63
N VAL A 205 13.21 -17.21 -6.96
CA VAL A 205 13.05 -16.23 -8.05
C VAL A 205 13.03 -16.89 -9.42
N GLU A 206 13.61 -18.09 -9.53
CA GLU A 206 13.82 -18.80 -10.80
C GLU A 206 12.61 -19.66 -11.20
N THR A 207 11.75 -20.00 -10.25
CA THR A 207 10.54 -20.77 -10.52
C THR A 207 9.31 -19.89 -10.34
N PRO A 208 8.39 -19.83 -11.31
CA PRO A 208 7.14 -19.11 -11.15
C PRO A 208 6.35 -19.66 -9.97
N GLY A 209 5.75 -18.77 -9.20
CA GLY A 209 4.86 -19.13 -8.09
C GLY A 209 3.72 -20.05 -8.55
N ARG A 210 3.24 -20.88 -7.65
CA ARG A 210 2.11 -21.76 -7.92
C ARG A 210 0.83 -20.94 -8.12
N GLU A 211 0.10 -21.27 -9.18
CA GLU A 211 -1.22 -20.69 -9.40
C GLU A 211 -2.31 -21.59 -8.76
N CYS A 212 -3.31 -20.92 -8.16
CA CYS A 212 -4.48 -21.57 -7.61
C CYS A 212 -5.75 -20.99 -8.25
N ALA A 213 -6.50 -21.86 -8.92
CA ALA A 213 -7.75 -21.47 -9.58
C ALA A 213 -8.97 -21.40 -8.63
N ARG A 214 -8.79 -21.66 -7.32
CA ARG A 214 -9.88 -21.55 -6.35
C ARG A 214 -10.27 -20.09 -6.16
N LEU A 215 -11.57 -19.87 -6.05
CA LEU A 215 -12.08 -18.54 -5.67
C LEU A 215 -11.65 -18.26 -4.23
N CYS A 216 -11.15 -17.06 -4.03
CA CYS A 216 -10.77 -16.53 -2.75
C CYS A 216 -11.30 -15.09 -2.65
N ALA A 217 -11.83 -14.72 -1.51
CA ALA A 217 -12.27 -13.36 -1.24
C ALA A 217 -11.41 -12.72 -0.13
N LEU A 218 -11.35 -11.39 -0.09
CA LEU A 218 -10.52 -10.71 0.92
C LEU A 218 -10.95 -11.00 2.35
N ASN A 219 -12.22 -11.33 2.57
CA ASN A 219 -12.73 -11.77 3.89
C ASN A 219 -12.32 -13.19 4.28
N ASP A 220 -11.77 -13.99 3.36
CA ASP A 220 -11.22 -15.31 3.66
C ASP A 220 -9.84 -15.25 4.35
N MET A 221 -9.30 -14.03 4.53
CA MET A 221 -8.03 -13.79 5.22
C MET A 221 -8.16 -13.73 6.75
N PHE A 222 -9.37 -13.74 7.29
CA PHE A 222 -9.64 -13.61 8.72
C PHE A 222 -10.28 -14.85 9.33
#